data_8187824c7bcb3b232fd937f214dc0ce3
#
_entry.id   8187824c7bcb3b232fd937f214dc0ce3
#
_cell.length_a   1.000
_cell.length_b   1.000
_cell.length_c   1.000
_cell.angle_alpha   90.00
_cell.angle_beta   90.00
_cell.angle_gamma   90.00
#
_symmetry.space_group_name_H-M   'P 1'
#
loop_
_entity.id
_entity.type
_entity.pdbx_description
1 polymer ?
#
loop_
_entity_poly.entity_id
_entity_poly.type
_entity_poly.pdbx_seq_one_letter_code
_entity_poly.pdbx_strand_id
1 'polypeptide(L)'
;IVLCLVGSEMCIRDRPTPLDFSEPVTTPDFHTGSQFGCMPPRDVLLTVGKEILEATMSYRCRWFEYLCYRPLMQKYWEEDPNFKHEAAPKPRLTDADYHANYLSEKIGVQQRLEWAEQKHFVTTEEEPLFDAADVLRFGKDLVVQHGFTTNLRGIEWLRRHFPDHRVHAVNFPGDPYPIHIDATFTPLRPGLILNNPHRPLPQDQRQLFTANDWQIVEAAQPAHN
;
A
#
# COMPACT_ATOMS: atom_id res chain seq x y z
N ILE A 1 13.08 14.21 4.24
CA ILE A 1 13.32 14.65 5.62
C ILE A 1 12.60 15.96 5.90
N VAL A 2 12.76 16.98 5.03
CA VAL A 2 12.15 18.30 5.23
C VAL A 2 10.60 18.25 5.17
N LEU A 3 10.03 17.44 4.28
CA LEU A 3 8.57 17.30 4.14
C LEU A 3 7.91 16.66 5.37
N CYS A 4 8.57 15.68 5.98
CA CYS A 4 8.06 15.04 7.20
C CYS A 4 8.10 15.97 8.41
N LEU A 5 9.19 16.76 8.55
CA LEU A 5 9.30 17.74 9.61
C LEU A 5 8.28 18.86 9.45
N VAL A 6 8.05 19.34 8.22
CA VAL A 6 7.02 20.36 7.94
C VAL A 6 5.62 19.81 8.20
N GLY A 7 5.33 18.56 7.82
CA GLY A 7 4.05 17.93 8.09
C GLY A 7 3.81 17.74 9.59
N SER A 8 4.81 17.27 10.33
CA SER A 8 4.71 17.10 11.77
C SER A 8 4.62 18.44 12.52
N GLU A 9 5.36 19.46 12.09
CA GLU A 9 5.26 20.80 12.68
C GLU A 9 3.89 21.46 12.43
N MET A 10 3.29 21.28 11.25
CA MET A 10 1.93 21.77 10.96
C MET A 10 0.90 21.03 11.82
N CYS A 11 1.00 19.72 11.96
CA CYS A 11 0.12 18.94 12.85
C CYS A 11 0.28 19.35 14.32
N ILE A 12 1.48 19.73 14.75
CA ILE A 12 1.77 20.19 16.12
C ILE A 12 1.17 21.58 16.37
N ARG A 13 1.22 22.49 15.39
CA ARG A 13 0.73 23.86 15.56
C ARG A 13 -0.78 23.95 15.67
N ASP A 14 -1.50 23.12 14.94
CA ASP A 14 -2.95 23.20 14.81
C ASP A 14 -3.70 22.28 15.78
N ARG A 15 -2.99 21.56 16.65
CA ARG A 15 -3.59 20.62 17.60
C ARG A 15 -3.08 20.86 19.02
N PRO A 16 -3.99 20.82 20.02
CA PRO A 16 -3.60 20.93 21.42
C PRO A 16 -2.74 19.74 21.91
N THR A 17 -2.83 18.60 21.22
CA THR A 17 -2.00 17.41 21.52
C THR A 17 -1.16 17.06 20.31
N PRO A 18 0.17 17.15 20.38
CA PRO A 18 1.04 16.76 19.28
C PRO A 18 0.94 15.25 19.03
N LEU A 19 1.07 14.86 17.74
CA LEU A 19 1.28 13.46 17.36
C LEU A 19 2.73 13.10 17.69
N ASP A 20 2.93 12.28 18.70
CA ASP A 20 4.22 11.66 18.99
C ASP A 20 4.19 10.20 18.48
N PHE A 21 4.99 9.91 17.46
CA PHE A 21 5.03 8.57 16.86
C PHE A 21 5.67 7.52 17.75
N SER A 22 6.39 7.93 18.81
CA SER A 22 6.95 7.01 19.80
C SER A 22 5.93 6.58 20.87
N GLU A 23 4.84 7.34 21.01
CA GLU A 23 3.84 7.07 22.04
C GLU A 23 2.85 5.98 21.60
N PRO A 24 2.41 5.13 22.53
CA PRO A 24 1.38 4.13 22.26
C PRO A 24 0.02 4.77 22.01
N VAL A 25 -0.74 4.15 21.14
CA VAL A 25 -2.11 4.57 20.81
C VAL A 25 -3.08 3.46 21.12
N THR A 26 -4.18 3.81 21.79
CA THR A 26 -5.32 2.91 22.05
C THR A 26 -6.56 3.47 21.39
N THR A 27 -7.21 2.67 20.57
CA THR A 27 -8.53 2.92 20.00
C THR A 27 -9.55 1.97 20.66
N PRO A 28 -10.84 2.09 20.38
CA PRO A 28 -11.82 1.09 20.85
C PRO A 28 -11.55 -0.32 20.31
N ASP A 29 -10.86 -0.45 19.17
CA ASP A 29 -10.73 -1.70 18.43
C ASP A 29 -9.33 -2.32 18.51
N PHE A 30 -8.28 -1.52 18.75
CA PHE A 30 -6.91 -2.02 18.85
C PHE A 30 -6.01 -1.15 19.72
N HIS A 31 -4.88 -1.73 20.09
CA HIS A 31 -3.76 -1.05 20.72
C HIS A 31 -2.50 -1.23 19.86
N THR A 32 -1.68 -0.18 19.75
CA THR A 32 -0.33 -0.23 19.18
C THR A 32 0.66 0.45 20.11
N GLY A 33 1.81 -0.19 20.35
CA GLY A 33 2.84 0.32 21.26
C GLY A 33 3.63 1.50 20.71
N SER A 34 3.57 1.73 19.40
CA SER A 34 4.20 2.88 18.72
C SER A 34 3.52 3.08 17.36
N GLN A 35 3.81 4.22 16.76
CA GLN A 35 3.43 4.51 15.37
C GLN A 35 4.70 4.46 14.49
N PHE A 36 4.53 4.17 13.20
CA PHE A 36 5.67 4.02 12.29
C PHE A 36 6.27 5.38 11.86
N GLY A 37 5.44 6.38 11.62
CA GLY A 37 5.86 7.70 11.15
C GLY A 37 5.11 8.14 9.90
N CYS A 38 5.64 9.13 9.18
CA CYS A 38 5.01 9.69 7.98
C CYS A 38 5.98 9.87 6.80
N MET A 39 7.09 9.14 6.80
CA MET A 39 8.14 9.31 5.79
C MET A 39 7.73 8.89 4.37
N PRO A 40 7.05 7.74 4.15
CA PRO A 40 6.70 7.29 2.83
C PRO A 40 5.27 7.72 2.43
N PRO A 41 5.07 8.94 1.90
CA PRO A 41 3.74 9.40 1.46
C PRO A 41 3.14 8.48 0.39
N ARG A 42 3.97 7.81 -0.40
CA ARG A 42 3.57 6.89 -1.46
C ARG A 42 2.79 5.68 -0.92
N ASP A 43 3.06 5.27 0.31
CA ASP A 43 2.37 4.12 0.93
C ASP A 43 0.95 4.48 1.37
N VAL A 44 0.72 5.76 1.70
CA VAL A 44 -0.54 6.26 2.27
C VAL A 44 -1.42 6.92 1.23
N LEU A 45 -0.82 7.59 0.23
CA LEU A 45 -1.52 8.45 -0.73
C LEU A 45 -1.44 7.87 -2.14
N LEU A 46 -2.56 7.39 -2.64
CA LEU A 46 -2.71 6.90 -4.00
C LEU A 46 -3.22 8.04 -4.90
N THR A 47 -2.41 8.42 -5.89
CA THR A 47 -2.83 9.40 -6.90
C THR A 47 -3.33 8.70 -8.15
N VAL A 48 -4.58 8.93 -8.55
CA VAL A 48 -5.16 8.44 -9.80
C VAL A 48 -5.82 9.61 -10.55
N GLY A 49 -5.28 10.00 -11.68
CA GLY A 49 -5.76 11.16 -12.41
C GLY A 49 -5.63 12.46 -11.60
N LYS A 50 -6.76 13.08 -11.27
CA LYS A 50 -6.85 14.33 -10.48
C LYS A 50 -7.18 14.07 -9.00
N GLU A 51 -7.28 12.82 -8.61
CA GLU A 51 -7.66 12.42 -7.26
C GLU A 51 -6.45 11.92 -6.47
N ILE A 52 -6.32 12.37 -5.22
CA ILE A 52 -5.48 11.76 -4.20
C ILE A 52 -6.40 11.05 -3.22
N LEU A 53 -6.22 9.73 -3.10
CA LEU A 53 -6.97 8.87 -2.20
C LEU A 53 -6.08 8.47 -1.01
N GLU A 54 -6.56 8.72 0.21
CA GLU A 54 -5.95 8.17 1.43
C GLU A 54 -6.25 6.66 1.50
N ALA A 55 -5.21 5.83 1.52
CA ALA A 55 -5.34 4.39 1.65
C ALA A 55 -5.87 3.98 3.02
N THR A 56 -6.40 2.77 3.12
CA THR A 56 -6.93 2.20 4.36
C THR A 56 -5.84 2.03 5.42
N MET A 57 -4.65 1.63 5.02
CA MET A 57 -3.52 1.16 5.81
C MET A 57 -3.85 -0.11 6.61
N SER A 58 -3.07 -1.16 6.37
CA SER A 58 -3.32 -2.47 6.97
C SER A 58 -2.60 -2.70 8.31
N TYR A 59 -1.58 -1.90 8.62
CA TYR A 59 -0.87 -2.00 9.89
C TYR A 59 -1.38 -0.99 10.91
N ARG A 60 -1.67 -1.48 12.12
CA ARG A 60 -2.13 -0.65 13.25
C ARG A 60 -1.20 0.53 13.54
N CYS A 61 0.10 0.30 13.51
CA CYS A 61 1.11 1.35 13.74
C CYS A 61 1.15 2.41 12.62
N ARG A 62 0.53 2.17 11.47
CA ARG A 62 0.47 3.08 10.32
C ARG A 62 -0.90 3.74 10.12
N TRP A 63 -1.89 3.35 10.88
CA TRP A 63 -3.28 3.76 10.70
C TRP A 63 -3.47 5.28 10.70
N PHE A 64 -2.67 6.02 11.47
CA PHE A 64 -2.77 7.47 11.66
C PHE A 64 -1.89 8.29 10.71
N GLU A 65 -1.07 7.69 9.87
CA GLU A 65 -0.10 8.41 9.01
C GLU A 65 -0.76 9.44 8.08
N TYR A 66 -1.97 9.19 7.62
CA TYR A 66 -2.71 10.11 6.75
C TYR A 66 -2.92 11.50 7.39
N LEU A 67 -2.95 11.59 8.71
CA LEU A 67 -3.14 12.85 9.42
C LEU A 67 -2.04 13.87 9.14
N CYS A 68 -0.82 13.41 8.90
CA CYS A 68 0.34 14.26 8.61
C CYS A 68 0.20 14.96 7.26
N TYR A 69 -0.55 14.40 6.33
CA TYR A 69 -0.71 14.92 4.97
C TYR A 69 -1.95 15.79 4.78
N ARG A 70 -2.92 15.71 5.68
CA ARG A 70 -4.19 16.46 5.54
C ARG A 70 -4.03 17.96 5.38
N PRO A 71 -3.14 18.66 6.11
CA PRO A 71 -2.93 20.10 5.90
C PRO A 71 -2.45 20.42 4.47
N LEU A 72 -1.61 19.55 3.89
CA LEU A 72 -1.16 19.70 2.51
C LEU A 72 -2.30 19.44 1.51
N MET A 73 -3.13 18.42 1.77
CA MET A 73 -4.30 18.14 0.93
C MET A 73 -5.30 19.28 0.95
N GLN A 74 -5.54 19.86 2.13
CA GLN A 74 -6.39 21.03 2.26
C GLN A 74 -5.87 22.21 1.44
N LYS A 75 -4.58 22.50 1.51
CA LYS A 75 -3.95 23.54 0.70
C LYS A 75 -4.16 23.30 -0.80
N TYR A 76 -3.94 22.10 -1.30
CA TYR A 76 -4.16 21.79 -2.72
C TYR A 76 -5.64 21.93 -3.10
N TRP A 77 -6.56 21.55 -2.24
CA TRP A 77 -7.98 21.72 -2.46
C TRP A 77 -8.39 23.20 -2.55
N GLU A 78 -7.77 24.07 -1.75
CA GLU A 78 -7.99 25.52 -1.79
C GLU A 78 -7.40 26.19 -3.05
N GLU A 79 -6.27 25.67 -3.57
CA GLU A 79 -5.51 26.25 -4.68
C GLU A 79 -5.95 25.73 -6.07
N ASP A 80 -6.46 24.50 -6.17
CA ASP A 80 -6.88 23.87 -7.43
C ASP A 80 -8.34 23.39 -7.38
N PRO A 81 -9.28 24.05 -8.09
CA PRO A 81 -10.68 23.65 -8.12
C PRO A 81 -10.93 22.30 -8.79
N ASN A 82 -9.94 21.70 -9.47
CA ASN A 82 -10.03 20.37 -10.06
C ASN A 82 -9.44 19.28 -9.17
N PHE A 83 -8.78 19.66 -8.08
CA PHE A 83 -8.18 18.70 -7.17
C PHE A 83 -9.26 17.95 -6.38
N LYS A 84 -9.12 16.64 -6.30
CA LYS A 84 -9.97 15.78 -5.50
C LYS A 84 -9.15 15.11 -4.41
N HIS A 85 -9.63 15.21 -3.19
CA HIS A 85 -9.09 14.50 -2.05
C HIS A 85 -10.19 13.63 -1.46
N GLU A 86 -9.97 12.34 -1.43
CA GLU A 86 -10.88 11.34 -0.89
C GLU A 86 -10.15 10.48 0.14
N ALA A 87 -10.89 9.89 1.06
CA ALA A 87 -10.37 8.94 2.02
C ALA A 87 -11.10 7.60 1.86
N ALA A 88 -10.37 6.51 1.69
CA ALA A 88 -10.94 5.18 1.79
C ALA A 88 -11.51 4.97 3.21
N PRO A 89 -12.55 4.13 3.38
CA PRO A 89 -13.08 3.81 4.68
C PRO A 89 -11.99 3.31 5.61
N LYS A 90 -11.76 3.98 6.73
CA LYS A 90 -10.74 3.55 7.68
C LYS A 90 -11.18 2.27 8.38
N PRO A 91 -10.39 1.20 8.28
CA PRO A 91 -10.73 -0.08 8.89
C PRO A 91 -10.61 0.00 10.40
N ARG A 92 -11.32 -0.87 11.09
CA ARG A 92 -11.24 -0.99 12.55
C ARG A 92 -9.94 -1.66 13.00
N LEU A 93 -9.36 -2.52 12.16
CA LEU A 93 -8.16 -3.31 12.42
C LEU A 93 -8.27 -4.13 13.73
N THR A 94 -9.38 -4.82 13.87
CA THR A 94 -9.60 -5.78 14.96
C THR A 94 -8.71 -7.02 14.79
N ASP A 95 -8.68 -7.90 15.77
CA ASP A 95 -7.92 -9.16 15.64
C ASP A 95 -8.49 -10.08 14.54
N ALA A 96 -9.75 -9.90 14.16
CA ALA A 96 -10.39 -10.65 13.07
C ALA A 96 -9.82 -10.28 11.69
N ASP A 97 -9.20 -9.11 11.54
CA ASP A 97 -8.57 -8.66 10.31
C ASP A 97 -7.23 -9.37 10.01
N TYR A 98 -6.73 -10.19 10.93
CA TYR A 98 -5.44 -10.85 10.82
C TYR A 98 -5.52 -12.35 11.07
N HIS A 99 -4.77 -13.12 10.29
CA HIS A 99 -4.54 -14.54 10.57
C HIS A 99 -3.55 -14.69 11.73
N ALA A 100 -4.02 -15.16 12.89
CA ALA A 100 -3.24 -15.25 14.11
C ALA A 100 -1.95 -16.08 13.99
N ASN A 101 -1.95 -17.13 13.13
CA ASN A 101 -0.79 -17.95 12.86
C ASN A 101 0.35 -17.20 12.14
N TYR A 102 0.02 -16.13 11.39
CA TYR A 102 1.01 -15.33 10.65
C TYR A 102 1.91 -14.48 11.55
N LEU A 103 1.40 -14.11 12.73
CA LEU A 103 2.11 -13.26 13.71
C LEU A 103 3.08 -14.07 14.59
N SER A 104 3.17 -15.39 14.38
CA SER A 104 4.09 -16.24 15.14
C SER A 104 5.52 -16.08 14.65
N GLU A 105 6.45 -15.71 15.54
CA GLU A 105 7.89 -15.63 15.27
C GLU A 105 8.52 -16.97 14.81
N LYS A 106 7.81 -18.08 15.01
CA LYS A 106 8.29 -19.43 14.68
C LYS A 106 8.06 -19.81 13.21
N ILE A 107 7.44 -18.96 12.39
CA ILE A 107 7.17 -19.28 10.98
C ILE A 107 8.44 -19.11 10.17
N GLY A 108 8.98 -20.21 9.66
CA GLY A 108 10.13 -20.20 8.76
C GLY A 108 9.79 -19.69 7.36
N VAL A 109 10.84 -19.31 6.62
CA VAL A 109 10.71 -18.79 5.23
C VAL A 109 9.98 -19.79 4.32
N GLN A 110 10.27 -21.09 4.43
CA GLN A 110 9.64 -22.12 3.61
C GLN A 110 8.12 -22.17 3.79
N GLN A 111 7.64 -22.09 5.03
CA GLN A 111 6.21 -22.05 5.30
C GLN A 111 5.54 -20.79 4.77
N ARG A 112 6.24 -19.64 4.82
CA ARG A 112 5.74 -18.38 4.24
C ARG A 112 5.61 -18.46 2.72
N LEU A 113 6.55 -19.09 2.03
CA LEU A 113 6.50 -19.35 0.59
C LEU A 113 5.32 -20.25 0.22
N GLU A 114 5.11 -21.35 0.96
CA GLU A 114 3.96 -22.24 0.77
C GLU A 114 2.63 -21.48 0.96
N TRP A 115 2.54 -20.60 1.94
CA TRP A 115 1.37 -19.76 2.16
C TRP A 115 1.20 -18.71 1.06
N ALA A 116 2.29 -18.10 0.56
CA ALA A 116 2.22 -17.14 -0.54
C ALA A 116 1.71 -17.79 -1.83
N GLU A 117 2.12 -19.05 -2.13
CA GLU A 117 1.56 -19.83 -3.23
C GLU A 117 0.06 -20.08 -3.07
N GLN A 118 -0.40 -20.35 -1.85
CA GLN A 118 -1.81 -20.54 -1.52
C GLN A 118 -2.60 -19.23 -1.43
N LYS A 119 -1.93 -18.08 -1.61
CA LYS A 119 -2.50 -16.72 -1.40
C LYS A 119 -3.07 -16.53 0.01
N HIS A 120 -2.49 -17.20 0.98
CA HIS A 120 -2.77 -17.05 2.38
C HIS A 120 -1.79 -16.03 2.97
N PHE A 121 -2.27 -14.83 3.27
CA PHE A 121 -1.46 -13.71 3.74
C PHE A 121 -1.80 -13.32 5.18
N VAL A 122 -1.16 -12.26 5.68
CA VAL A 122 -1.35 -11.76 7.05
C VAL A 122 -2.79 -11.31 7.29
N THR A 123 -3.35 -10.58 6.34
CA THR A 123 -4.69 -10.02 6.45
C THR A 123 -5.76 -11.00 6.02
N THR A 124 -6.88 -11.00 6.72
CA THR A 124 -8.09 -11.70 6.33
C THR A 124 -8.91 -10.89 5.33
N GLU A 125 -10.07 -11.42 4.94
CA GLU A 125 -11.04 -10.70 4.11
C GLU A 125 -12.17 -10.06 4.94
N GLU A 126 -11.93 -9.69 6.20
CA GLU A 126 -12.96 -9.12 7.09
C GLU A 126 -13.33 -7.69 6.66
N GLU A 127 -12.34 -6.82 6.49
CA GLU A 127 -12.50 -5.44 6.02
C GLU A 127 -11.69 -5.17 4.75
N PRO A 128 -12.05 -4.15 3.91
CA PRO A 128 -11.21 -3.74 2.80
C PRO A 128 -9.89 -3.14 3.29
N LEU A 129 -8.76 -3.79 2.97
CA LEU A 129 -7.43 -3.36 3.35
C LEU A 129 -6.56 -3.18 2.11
N PHE A 130 -5.88 -2.03 2.01
CA PHE A 130 -4.85 -1.79 1.01
C PHE A 130 -3.92 -0.65 1.44
N ASP A 131 -2.65 -0.76 1.08
CA ASP A 131 -1.68 0.32 1.10
C ASP A 131 -1.54 0.90 -0.31
N ALA A 132 -1.34 2.21 -0.43
CA ALA A 132 -1.22 2.84 -1.75
C ALA A 132 0.02 2.38 -2.52
N ALA A 133 1.08 1.95 -1.82
CA ALA A 133 2.30 1.39 -2.42
C ALA A 133 2.09 0.02 -3.10
N ASP A 134 0.97 -0.65 -2.84
CA ASP A 134 0.59 -1.87 -3.55
C ASP A 134 -0.09 -1.58 -4.90
N VAL A 135 -0.30 -0.32 -5.27
CA VAL A 135 -1.01 0.07 -6.49
C VAL A 135 -0.09 0.77 -7.47
N LEU A 136 0.11 0.18 -8.64
CA LEU A 136 0.81 0.77 -9.78
C LEU A 136 -0.17 1.20 -10.87
N ARG A 137 0.14 2.31 -11.55
CA ARG A 137 -0.71 2.91 -12.58
C ARG A 137 -0.08 2.76 -13.95
N PHE A 138 -0.85 2.22 -14.88
CA PHE A 138 -0.49 2.03 -16.28
C PHE A 138 -1.59 2.64 -17.16
N GLY A 139 -1.70 3.98 -17.15
CA GLY A 139 -2.77 4.69 -17.84
C GLY A 139 -4.14 4.38 -17.21
N LYS A 140 -4.97 3.64 -17.91
CA LYS A 140 -6.30 3.19 -17.44
C LYS A 140 -6.27 1.84 -16.70
N ASP A 141 -5.10 1.28 -16.50
CA ASP A 141 -4.91 0.05 -15.74
C ASP A 141 -4.30 0.35 -14.38
N LEU A 142 -4.88 -0.21 -13.34
CA LEU A 142 -4.34 -0.24 -11.99
C LEU A 142 -3.91 -1.68 -11.69
N VAL A 143 -2.64 -1.89 -11.45
CA VAL A 143 -2.09 -3.19 -11.07
C VAL A 143 -1.87 -3.18 -9.58
N VAL A 144 -2.54 -4.08 -8.87
CA VAL A 144 -2.61 -4.09 -7.40
C VAL A 144 -2.05 -5.41 -6.89
N GLN A 145 -1.06 -5.33 -6.02
CA GLN A 145 -0.50 -6.50 -5.36
C GLN A 145 -1.48 -7.04 -4.31
N HIS A 146 -1.87 -8.29 -4.43
CA HIS A 146 -2.47 -9.05 -3.35
C HIS A 146 -1.35 -9.65 -2.50
N GLY A 147 -1.26 -9.25 -1.24
CA GLY A 147 -0.14 -9.59 -0.37
C GLY A 147 -0.42 -9.30 1.11
N PHE A 148 0.61 -8.91 1.84
CA PHE A 148 0.50 -8.69 3.30
C PHE A 148 -0.33 -7.47 3.66
N THR A 149 -0.31 -6.43 2.83
CA THR A 149 -0.89 -5.13 3.11
C THR A 149 -2.17 -4.86 2.31
N THR A 150 -2.45 -5.68 1.31
CA THR A 150 -3.64 -5.53 0.46
C THR A 150 -4.35 -6.87 0.29
N ASN A 151 -5.60 -6.93 0.70
CA ASN A 151 -6.47 -8.08 0.55
C ASN A 151 -7.42 -7.96 -0.67
N LEU A 152 -8.14 -9.03 -1.00
CA LEU A 152 -9.06 -9.02 -2.15
C LEU A 152 -10.23 -8.06 -1.97
N ARG A 153 -10.72 -7.84 -0.74
CA ARG A 153 -11.74 -6.82 -0.47
C ARG A 153 -11.25 -5.40 -0.76
N GLY A 154 -10.00 -5.09 -0.41
CA GLY A 154 -9.36 -3.82 -0.76
C GLY A 154 -9.27 -3.63 -2.28
N ILE A 155 -8.87 -4.67 -3.00
CA ILE A 155 -8.82 -4.66 -4.47
C ILE A 155 -10.23 -4.47 -5.07
N GLU A 156 -11.23 -5.14 -4.54
CA GLU A 156 -12.62 -4.97 -4.99
C GLU A 156 -13.16 -3.57 -4.66
N TRP A 157 -12.79 -3.02 -3.50
CA TRP A 157 -13.14 -1.64 -3.16
C TRP A 157 -12.54 -0.65 -4.17
N LEU A 158 -11.24 -0.78 -4.52
CA LEU A 158 -10.58 0.03 -5.54
C LEU A 158 -11.25 -0.10 -6.91
N ARG A 159 -11.69 -1.31 -7.29
CA ARG A 159 -12.41 -1.56 -8.54
C ARG A 159 -13.74 -0.81 -8.61
N ARG A 160 -14.45 -0.71 -7.49
CA ARG A 160 -15.72 0.04 -7.40
C ARG A 160 -15.49 1.55 -7.32
N HIS A 161 -14.42 1.97 -6.66
CA HIS A 161 -14.08 3.38 -6.50
C HIS A 161 -13.59 4.01 -7.83
N PHE A 162 -12.85 3.24 -8.64
CA PHE A 162 -12.34 3.68 -9.93
C PHE A 162 -13.01 2.94 -11.12
N PRO A 163 -14.31 3.15 -11.37
CA PRO A 163 -15.06 2.39 -12.39
C PRO A 163 -14.56 2.60 -13.81
N ASP A 164 -13.86 3.71 -14.08
CA ASP A 164 -13.26 4.03 -15.38
C ASP A 164 -11.87 3.41 -15.58
N HIS A 165 -11.39 2.61 -14.63
CA HIS A 165 -10.11 1.92 -14.67
C HIS A 165 -10.29 0.41 -14.60
N ARG A 166 -9.37 -0.33 -15.24
CA ARG A 166 -9.28 -1.79 -15.11
C ARG A 166 -8.34 -2.11 -13.94
N VAL A 167 -8.84 -2.82 -12.94
CA VAL A 167 -8.06 -3.19 -11.76
C VAL A 167 -7.65 -4.64 -11.84
N HIS A 168 -6.34 -4.88 -11.93
CA HIS A 168 -5.72 -6.19 -12.06
C HIS A 168 -5.03 -6.59 -10.76
N ALA A 169 -5.46 -7.71 -10.18
CA ALA A 169 -4.78 -8.29 -9.03
C ALA A 169 -3.56 -9.10 -9.48
N VAL A 170 -2.42 -8.86 -8.86
CA VAL A 170 -1.19 -9.64 -9.07
C VAL A 170 -0.65 -10.14 -7.74
N ASN A 171 0.14 -11.19 -7.75
CA ASN A 171 0.80 -11.71 -6.56
C ASN A 171 2.21 -12.23 -6.90
N PHE A 172 3.06 -12.32 -5.89
CA PHE A 172 4.44 -12.77 -6.00
C PHE A 172 4.66 -14.02 -5.12
N PRO A 173 4.34 -15.22 -5.63
CA PRO A 173 4.39 -16.45 -4.82
C PRO A 173 5.82 -16.84 -4.38
N GLY A 174 6.85 -16.34 -5.09
CA GLY A 174 8.25 -16.51 -4.70
C GLY A 174 8.74 -15.56 -3.60
N ASP A 175 7.88 -14.67 -3.11
CA ASP A 175 8.23 -13.72 -2.05
C ASP A 175 7.67 -14.17 -0.69
N PRO A 176 8.52 -14.46 0.31
CA PRO A 176 8.04 -14.83 1.65
C PRO A 176 7.49 -13.63 2.45
N TYR A 177 7.69 -12.40 1.95
CA TYR A 177 7.24 -11.14 2.56
C TYR A 177 6.67 -10.20 1.49
N PRO A 178 5.55 -10.55 0.84
CA PRO A 178 5.01 -9.79 -0.28
C PRO A 178 4.35 -8.48 0.17
N ILE A 179 5.19 -7.45 0.34
CA ILE A 179 4.80 -6.09 0.71
C ILE A 179 5.24 -5.14 -0.40
N HIS A 180 4.35 -4.24 -0.79
CA HIS A 180 4.58 -3.09 -1.67
C HIS A 180 5.19 -3.46 -3.04
N ILE A 181 4.33 -3.52 -4.03
CA ILE A 181 4.69 -3.86 -5.41
C ILE A 181 5.75 -2.90 -6.00
N ASP A 182 5.75 -1.65 -5.59
CA ASP A 182 6.66 -0.62 -6.10
C ASP A 182 8.14 -0.88 -5.75
N ALA A 183 8.41 -1.69 -4.73
CA ALA A 183 9.76 -2.16 -4.41
C ALA A 183 10.20 -3.36 -5.29
N THR A 184 9.30 -3.93 -6.07
CA THR A 184 9.51 -5.17 -6.81
C THR A 184 9.35 -5.00 -8.31
N PHE A 185 8.34 -4.23 -8.73
CA PHE A 185 7.91 -4.11 -10.12
C PHE A 185 7.57 -2.65 -10.41
N THR A 186 8.43 -1.95 -11.14
CA THR A 186 8.35 -0.50 -11.28
C THR A 186 8.27 -0.07 -12.74
N PRO A 187 7.21 0.65 -13.17
CA PRO A 187 7.18 1.28 -14.48
C PRO A 187 8.20 2.42 -14.55
N LEU A 188 9.14 2.34 -15.47
CA LEU A 188 10.14 3.39 -15.70
C LEU A 188 9.66 4.46 -16.68
N ARG A 189 8.96 4.02 -17.71
CA ARG A 189 8.32 4.86 -18.76
C ARG A 189 7.29 4.02 -19.49
N PRO A 190 6.42 4.62 -20.33
CA PRO A 190 5.54 3.85 -21.18
C PRO A 190 6.30 2.76 -21.97
N GLY A 191 5.81 1.54 -21.92
CA GLY A 191 6.39 0.37 -22.56
C GLY A 191 7.60 -0.26 -21.86
N LEU A 192 8.04 0.24 -20.69
CA LEU A 192 9.21 -0.29 -19.99
C LEU A 192 9.00 -0.44 -18.49
N ILE A 193 9.26 -1.63 -17.98
CA ILE A 193 9.15 -2.01 -16.56
C ILE A 193 10.48 -2.55 -16.08
N LEU A 194 10.90 -2.14 -14.88
CA LEU A 194 11.98 -2.75 -14.13
C LEU A 194 11.40 -3.77 -13.14
N ASN A 195 11.93 -4.99 -13.15
CA ASN A 195 11.54 -6.06 -12.26
C ASN A 195 12.70 -6.54 -11.38
N ASN A 196 12.41 -6.89 -10.15
CA ASN A 196 13.33 -7.57 -9.27
C ASN A 196 13.35 -9.08 -9.63
N PRO A 197 14.48 -9.66 -10.10
CA PRO A 197 14.54 -11.05 -10.50
C PRO A 197 14.35 -12.05 -9.34
N HIS A 198 14.56 -11.62 -8.09
CA HIS A 198 14.31 -12.44 -6.91
C HIS A 198 12.83 -12.55 -6.53
N ARG A 199 11.97 -11.71 -7.14
CA ARG A 199 10.51 -11.69 -6.96
C ARG A 199 9.82 -11.71 -8.32
N PRO A 200 9.94 -12.81 -9.09
CA PRO A 200 9.40 -12.84 -10.44
C PRO A 200 7.88 -12.86 -10.44
N LEU A 201 7.32 -12.03 -11.31
CA LEU A 201 5.89 -12.11 -11.61
C LEU A 201 5.58 -13.44 -12.32
N PRO A 202 4.54 -14.19 -11.93
CA PRO A 202 4.13 -15.42 -12.61
C PRO A 202 3.91 -15.22 -14.11
N GLN A 203 4.14 -16.27 -14.90
CA GLN A 203 4.14 -16.19 -16.36
C GLN A 203 2.77 -15.73 -16.94
N ASP A 204 1.69 -16.20 -16.36
CA ASP A 204 0.33 -15.81 -16.72
C ASP A 204 0.06 -14.31 -16.46
N GLN A 205 0.60 -13.79 -15.37
CA GLN A 205 0.48 -12.36 -15.03
C GLN A 205 1.45 -11.49 -15.85
N ARG A 206 2.63 -12.01 -16.23
CA ARG A 206 3.55 -11.32 -17.16
C ARG A 206 2.89 -11.06 -18.51
N GLN A 207 2.02 -11.95 -18.98
CA GLN A 207 1.30 -11.79 -20.24
C GLN A 207 0.43 -10.54 -20.28
N LEU A 208 -0.08 -10.06 -19.15
CA LEU A 208 -0.80 -8.80 -19.08
C LEU A 208 0.02 -7.63 -19.65
N PHE A 209 1.31 -7.65 -19.45
CA PHE A 209 2.23 -6.60 -19.91
C PHE A 209 2.79 -6.90 -21.29
N THR A 210 3.34 -8.08 -21.50
CA THR A 210 4.00 -8.43 -22.77
C THR A 210 3.05 -8.49 -23.96
N ALA A 211 1.78 -8.86 -23.74
CA ALA A 211 0.75 -8.82 -24.78
C ALA A 211 0.31 -7.38 -25.17
N ASN A 212 0.71 -6.39 -24.38
CA ASN A 212 0.44 -4.97 -24.59
C ASN A 212 1.73 -4.16 -24.86
N ASP A 213 2.72 -4.79 -25.48
CA ASP A 213 3.99 -4.17 -25.92
C ASP A 213 4.85 -3.61 -24.78
N TRP A 214 4.69 -4.10 -23.55
CA TRP A 214 5.56 -3.74 -22.44
C TRP A 214 6.77 -4.67 -22.39
N GLN A 215 7.95 -4.05 -22.35
CA GLN A 215 9.21 -4.73 -22.09
C GLN A 215 9.46 -4.79 -20.58
N ILE A 216 9.77 -5.98 -20.07
CA ILE A 216 10.17 -6.19 -18.67
C ILE A 216 11.68 -6.42 -18.65
N VAL A 217 12.40 -5.56 -17.96
CA VAL A 217 13.86 -5.63 -17.78
C VAL A 217 14.15 -6.01 -16.35
N GLU A 218 15.00 -7.01 -16.17
CA GLU A 218 15.43 -7.46 -14.84
C GLU A 218 16.53 -6.54 -14.29
N ALA A 219 16.46 -6.21 -13.00
CA ALA A 219 17.53 -5.51 -12.31
C ALA A 219 18.79 -6.39 -12.22
N ALA A 220 19.96 -5.86 -12.59
CA ALA A 220 21.21 -6.61 -12.60
C ALA A 220 21.65 -7.07 -11.20
N GLN A 221 21.46 -6.21 -10.20
CA GLN A 221 21.68 -6.50 -8.78
C GLN A 221 20.64 -5.76 -7.95
N PRO A 222 19.61 -6.43 -7.43
CA PRO A 222 18.71 -5.82 -6.46
C PRO A 222 19.47 -5.44 -5.19
N ALA A 223 19.13 -4.29 -4.60
CA ALA A 223 19.81 -3.79 -3.40
C ALA A 223 19.55 -4.67 -2.16
N HIS A 224 18.47 -5.43 -2.17
CA HIS A 224 18.07 -6.35 -1.09
C HIS A 224 17.50 -7.65 -1.68
N ASN A 225 17.82 -8.75 -1.02
CA ASN A 225 17.27 -10.07 -1.31
C ASN A 225 16.04 -10.32 -0.46
#